data_1bade87f8ce8846fc6b354c63af3c2ae
#
_entry.id   1bade87f8ce8846fc6b354c63af3c2ae
#
_cell.length_a   1.000
_cell.length_b   1.000
_cell.length_c   1.000
_cell.angle_alpha   90.00
_cell.angle_beta   90.00
_cell.angle_gamma   90.00
#
_symmetry.space_group_name_H-M   'P 1'
#
loop_
_entity.id
_entity.type
_entity.pdbx_description
1 polymer ?
#
loop_
_entity_poly.entity_id
_entity_poly.type
_entity_poly.pdbx_seq_one_letter_code
_entity_poly.pdbx_strand_id
1 'polypeptide(L)'
;MTETEIFTSLNNTLMATGLFAITWAFLVWVAGRAVTIAVENNAGIITKIVTTIFGLSALWQFNFAFAYVPWSFATAAHSLAVLKSSGTDLTLNGESFLNAFPGEVSASAAPVFTIIPNDPFYTLFILSALYLVVGRLWIGNK
;
A
#
# COMPACT_ATOMS: atom_id res chain seq x y z
N MET A 1 -0.59 3.51 27.04
CA MET A 1 -1.30 2.86 25.91
C MET A 1 -1.55 1.42 26.33
N THR A 2 -2.77 0.94 26.20
CA THR A 2 -3.15 -0.44 26.57
C THR A 2 -3.13 -1.34 25.31
N GLU A 3 -3.06 -2.66 25.50
CA GLU A 3 -3.14 -3.62 24.40
C GLU A 3 -4.40 -3.43 23.54
N THR A 4 -5.55 -3.19 24.19
CA THR A 4 -6.81 -2.92 23.50
C THR A 4 -6.76 -1.66 22.63
N GLU A 5 -6.13 -0.59 23.11
CA GLU A 5 -5.94 0.64 22.32
C GLU A 5 -5.06 0.41 21.10
N ILE A 6 -4.01 -0.41 21.24
CA ILE A 6 -3.12 -0.77 20.12
C ILE A 6 -3.90 -1.49 19.02
N PHE A 7 -4.66 -2.53 19.37
CA PHE A 7 -5.46 -3.28 18.39
C PHE A 7 -6.60 -2.45 17.80
N THR A 8 -7.23 -1.58 18.61
CA THR A 8 -8.27 -0.66 18.11
C THR A 8 -7.67 0.32 17.09
N SER A 9 -6.51 0.89 17.39
CA SER A 9 -5.79 1.79 16.47
C SER A 9 -5.39 1.08 15.19
N LEU A 10 -4.84 -0.14 15.29
CA LEU A 10 -4.52 -0.97 14.11
C LEU A 10 -5.76 -1.23 13.26
N ASN A 11 -6.86 -1.67 13.86
CA ASN A 11 -8.10 -1.96 13.13
C ASN A 11 -8.64 -0.72 12.41
N ASN A 12 -8.70 0.42 13.09
CA ASN A 12 -9.15 1.69 12.48
C ASN A 12 -8.24 2.11 11.31
N THR A 13 -6.92 1.95 11.46
CA THR A 13 -5.95 2.25 10.41
C THR A 13 -6.13 1.33 9.22
N LEU A 14 -6.31 0.02 9.43
CA LEU A 14 -6.54 -0.95 8.35
C LEU A 14 -7.86 -0.70 7.62
N MET A 15 -8.93 -0.35 8.34
CA MET A 15 -10.22 0.01 7.72
C MET A 15 -10.08 1.26 6.85
N ALA A 16 -9.45 2.33 7.35
CA ALA A 16 -9.22 3.55 6.58
C ALA A 16 -8.34 3.26 5.35
N THR A 17 -7.23 2.53 5.52
CA THR A 17 -6.34 2.15 4.44
C THR A 17 -7.04 1.28 3.39
N GLY A 18 -7.90 0.35 3.81
CA GLY A 18 -8.72 -0.47 2.91
C GLY A 18 -9.66 0.37 2.04
N LEU A 19 -10.33 1.36 2.62
CA LEU A 19 -11.19 2.29 1.87
C LEU A 19 -10.39 3.13 0.85
N PHE A 20 -9.22 3.63 1.24
CA PHE A 20 -8.31 4.31 0.32
C PHE A 20 -7.83 3.39 -0.79
N ALA A 21 -7.44 2.16 -0.48
CA ALA A 21 -6.99 1.19 -1.47
C ALA A 21 -8.07 0.89 -2.52
N ILE A 22 -9.34 0.71 -2.10
CA ILE A 22 -10.47 0.51 -3.01
C ILE A 22 -10.65 1.73 -3.92
N THR A 23 -10.62 2.95 -3.36
CA THR A 23 -10.74 4.19 -4.12
C THR A 23 -9.64 4.31 -5.17
N TRP A 24 -8.40 4.07 -4.80
CA TRP A 24 -7.26 4.19 -5.73
C TRP A 24 -7.23 3.05 -6.75
N ALA A 25 -7.64 1.83 -6.37
CA ALA A 25 -7.82 0.72 -7.32
C ALA A 25 -8.85 1.08 -8.41
N PHE A 26 -9.96 1.69 -8.02
CA PHE A 26 -10.96 2.19 -8.97
C PHE A 26 -10.37 3.26 -9.90
N LEU A 27 -9.59 4.21 -9.39
CA LEU A 27 -8.94 5.24 -10.21
C LEU A 27 -7.87 4.65 -11.15
N VAL A 28 -7.13 3.63 -10.75
CA VAL A 28 -6.22 2.88 -11.64
C VAL A 28 -7.01 2.20 -12.77
N TRP A 29 -8.16 1.60 -12.46
CA TRP A 29 -9.05 1.04 -13.49
C TRP A 29 -9.56 2.12 -14.45
N VAL A 30 -10.01 3.29 -13.93
CA VAL A 30 -10.42 4.44 -14.76
C VAL A 30 -9.27 4.91 -15.66
N ALA A 31 -8.05 4.99 -15.12
CA ALA A 31 -6.86 5.35 -15.90
C ALA A 31 -6.59 4.35 -17.03
N GLY A 32 -6.67 3.05 -16.77
CA GLY A 32 -6.54 2.00 -17.78
C GLY A 32 -7.61 2.12 -18.88
N ARG A 33 -8.85 2.46 -18.50
CA ARG A 33 -9.94 2.70 -19.46
C ARG A 33 -9.68 3.95 -20.31
N ALA A 34 -9.21 5.04 -19.70
CA ALA A 34 -8.83 6.26 -20.41
C ALA A 34 -7.70 6.00 -21.42
N VAL A 35 -6.71 5.21 -21.06
CA VAL A 35 -5.64 4.77 -21.97
C VAL A 35 -6.22 4.02 -23.17
N THR A 36 -7.12 3.06 -22.93
CA THR A 36 -7.74 2.29 -24.01
C THR A 36 -8.45 3.22 -25.00
N ILE A 37 -9.28 4.16 -24.51
CA ILE A 37 -10.00 5.14 -25.33
C ILE A 37 -9.02 6.05 -26.10
N ALA A 38 -7.96 6.52 -25.44
CA ALA A 38 -6.96 7.37 -26.06
C ALA A 38 -6.19 6.66 -27.20
N VAL A 39 -5.91 5.38 -27.04
CA VAL A 39 -5.25 4.54 -28.08
C VAL A 39 -6.22 4.31 -29.23
N GLU A 40 -7.47 3.89 -28.99
CA GLU A 40 -8.48 3.62 -30.01
C GLU A 40 -8.81 4.86 -30.86
N ASN A 41 -8.79 6.05 -30.27
CA ASN A 41 -9.08 7.31 -30.96
C ASN A 41 -7.82 8.03 -31.51
N ASN A 42 -6.66 7.41 -31.50
CA ASN A 42 -5.40 8.01 -31.93
C ASN A 42 -5.16 9.41 -31.28
N ALA A 43 -5.37 9.49 -29.97
CA ALA A 43 -5.33 10.74 -29.24
C ALA A 43 -4.04 11.54 -29.45
N GLY A 44 -4.18 12.87 -29.54
CA GLY A 44 -3.06 13.79 -29.65
C GLY A 44 -2.17 13.80 -28.40
N ILE A 45 -0.98 14.38 -28.55
CA ILE A 45 0.09 14.39 -27.54
C ILE A 45 -0.38 14.94 -26.18
N ILE A 46 -1.21 15.99 -26.16
CA ILE A 46 -1.70 16.60 -24.91
C ILE A 46 -2.54 15.59 -24.12
N THR A 47 -3.48 14.91 -24.79
CA THR A 47 -4.32 13.88 -24.16
C THR A 47 -3.46 12.75 -23.60
N LYS A 48 -2.43 12.30 -24.34
CA LYS A 48 -1.49 11.29 -23.88
C LYS A 48 -0.74 11.71 -22.62
N ILE A 49 -0.25 12.96 -22.57
CA ILE A 49 0.44 13.50 -21.40
C ILE A 49 -0.49 13.55 -20.18
N VAL A 50 -1.70 14.11 -20.33
CA VAL A 50 -2.67 14.23 -19.24
C VAL A 50 -3.08 12.84 -18.70
N THR A 51 -3.36 11.89 -19.61
CA THR A 51 -3.70 10.52 -19.23
C THR A 51 -2.54 9.83 -18.50
N THR A 52 -1.30 10.06 -18.93
CA THR A 52 -0.09 9.55 -18.27
C THR A 52 0.04 10.09 -16.85
N ILE A 53 -0.08 11.42 -16.67
CA ILE A 53 0.01 12.06 -15.34
C ILE A 53 -1.07 11.51 -14.42
N PHE A 54 -2.32 11.43 -14.89
CA PHE A 54 -3.42 10.88 -14.10
C PHE A 54 -3.16 9.42 -13.69
N GLY A 55 -2.74 8.59 -14.63
CA GLY A 55 -2.48 7.18 -14.38
C GLY A 55 -1.31 6.95 -13.40
N LEU A 56 -0.21 7.68 -13.57
CA LEU A 56 0.92 7.63 -12.64
C LEU A 56 0.53 8.08 -11.23
N SER A 57 -0.27 9.16 -11.13
CA SER A 57 -0.74 9.66 -9.83
C SER A 57 -1.63 8.63 -9.12
N ALA A 58 -2.58 8.02 -9.84
CA ALA A 58 -3.45 6.99 -9.29
C ALA A 58 -2.65 5.76 -8.84
N LEU A 59 -1.70 5.30 -9.65
CA LEU A 59 -0.86 4.14 -9.35
C LEU A 59 0.08 4.41 -8.16
N TRP A 60 0.64 5.62 -8.06
CA TRP A 60 1.46 6.03 -6.93
C TRP A 60 0.69 5.98 -5.61
N GLN A 61 -0.51 6.53 -5.58
CA GLN A 61 -1.35 6.55 -4.40
C GLN A 61 -1.84 5.16 -4.01
N PHE A 62 -2.16 4.32 -5.01
CA PHE A 62 -2.48 2.93 -4.77
C PHE A 62 -1.30 2.17 -4.12
N ASN A 63 -0.08 2.35 -4.65
CA ASN A 63 1.13 1.79 -4.08
C ASN A 63 1.36 2.26 -2.63
N PHE A 64 1.16 3.56 -2.37
CA PHE A 64 1.29 4.13 -1.03
C PHE A 64 0.33 3.47 -0.03
N ALA A 65 -0.96 3.33 -0.40
CA ALA A 65 -1.95 2.66 0.45
C ALA A 65 -1.56 1.21 0.75
N PHE A 66 -1.02 0.49 -0.23
CA PHE A 66 -0.57 -0.89 -0.06
C PHE A 66 0.67 -0.99 0.83
N ALA A 67 1.64 -0.08 0.70
CA ALA A 67 2.83 -0.02 1.54
C ALA A 67 2.49 0.31 3.02
N TYR A 68 1.38 1.01 3.24
CA TYR A 68 0.94 1.39 4.58
C TYR A 68 0.45 0.22 5.41
N VAL A 69 -0.06 -0.85 4.78
CA VAL A 69 -0.59 -2.04 5.49
C VAL A 69 0.51 -2.75 6.30
N PRO A 70 1.61 -3.25 5.70
CA PRO A 70 2.66 -3.93 6.47
C PRO A 70 3.32 -3.01 7.50
N TRP A 71 3.47 -1.73 7.19
CA TRP A 71 3.98 -0.77 8.18
C TRP A 71 3.04 -0.61 9.38
N SER A 72 1.72 -0.64 9.18
CA SER A 72 0.73 -0.56 10.27
C SER A 72 0.82 -1.78 11.19
N PHE A 73 0.98 -2.98 10.62
CA PHE A 73 1.20 -4.20 11.39
C PHE A 73 2.52 -4.14 12.18
N ALA A 74 3.61 -3.72 11.56
CA ALA A 74 4.91 -3.57 12.22
C ALA A 74 4.85 -2.54 13.36
N THR A 75 4.12 -1.44 13.17
CA THR A 75 3.94 -0.40 14.19
C THR A 75 3.14 -0.92 15.39
N ALA A 76 2.08 -1.69 15.14
CA ALA A 76 1.30 -2.31 16.21
C ALA A 76 2.15 -3.33 16.99
N ALA A 77 2.91 -4.17 16.30
CA ALA A 77 3.82 -5.13 16.91
C ALA A 77 4.91 -4.42 17.75
N HIS A 78 5.51 -3.35 17.22
CA HIS A 78 6.45 -2.53 17.99
C HIS A 78 5.81 -1.96 19.26
N SER A 79 4.59 -1.41 19.17
CA SER A 79 3.88 -0.86 20.33
C SER A 79 3.59 -1.93 21.38
N LEU A 80 3.25 -3.16 20.98
CA LEU A 80 3.10 -4.29 21.89
C LEU A 80 4.43 -4.70 22.54
N ALA A 81 5.53 -4.71 21.79
CA ALA A 81 6.87 -5.01 22.30
C ALA A 81 7.31 -3.96 23.34
N VAL A 82 7.04 -2.69 23.10
CA VAL A 82 7.28 -1.59 24.06
C VAL A 82 6.44 -1.79 25.32
N LEU A 83 5.15 -2.12 25.18
CA LEU A 83 4.24 -2.36 26.31
C LEU A 83 4.74 -3.54 27.16
N LYS A 84 5.16 -4.65 26.54
CA LYS A 84 5.73 -5.80 27.21
C LYS A 84 7.03 -5.46 27.93
N SER A 85 7.92 -4.68 27.30
CA SER A 85 9.18 -4.26 27.91
C SER A 85 9.01 -3.33 29.11
N SER A 86 7.87 -2.64 29.22
CA SER A 86 7.50 -1.81 30.38
C SER A 86 6.96 -2.62 31.56
N GLY A 87 6.95 -3.94 31.49
CA GLY A 87 6.50 -4.85 32.54
C GLY A 87 5.00 -5.14 32.55
N THR A 88 4.28 -4.83 31.45
CA THR A 88 2.87 -5.18 31.31
C THR A 88 2.73 -6.56 30.68
N ASP A 89 2.02 -7.47 31.33
CA ASP A 89 1.69 -8.78 30.77
C ASP A 89 0.70 -8.61 29.61
N LEU A 90 1.03 -9.18 28.47
CA LEU A 90 0.15 -9.22 27.31
C LEU A 90 -0.85 -10.38 27.41
N THR A 91 -1.99 -10.23 26.76
CA THR A 91 -2.92 -11.34 26.59
C THR A 91 -2.34 -12.39 25.63
N LEU A 92 -2.96 -13.58 25.57
CA LEU A 92 -2.58 -14.62 24.59
C LEU A 92 -2.60 -14.09 23.16
N ASN A 93 -3.53 -13.19 22.82
CA ASN A 93 -3.62 -12.58 21.49
C ASN A 93 -2.43 -11.65 21.20
N GLY A 94 -2.03 -10.81 22.16
CA GLY A 94 -0.87 -9.94 22.06
C GLY A 94 0.42 -10.73 21.88
N GLU A 95 0.61 -11.79 22.67
CA GLU A 95 1.77 -12.70 22.53
C GLU A 95 1.79 -13.41 21.17
N SER A 96 0.65 -13.92 20.72
CA SER A 96 0.54 -14.58 19.42
C SER A 96 0.84 -13.62 18.27
N PHE A 97 0.39 -12.37 18.39
CA PHE A 97 0.66 -11.34 17.39
C PHE A 97 2.16 -11.02 17.32
N LEU A 98 2.84 -10.84 18.47
CA LEU A 98 4.29 -10.63 18.51
C LEU A 98 5.07 -11.82 17.93
N ASN A 99 4.66 -13.04 18.22
CA ASN A 99 5.30 -14.25 17.72
C ASN A 99 5.14 -14.43 16.19
N ALA A 100 4.11 -13.82 15.59
CA ALA A 100 3.94 -13.80 14.13
C ALA A 100 4.96 -12.90 13.42
N PHE A 101 5.68 -12.01 14.14
CA PHE A 101 6.70 -11.12 13.61
C PHE A 101 8.07 -11.34 14.29
N PRO A 102 8.62 -12.57 14.31
CA PRO A 102 9.87 -12.86 14.99
C PRO A 102 11.03 -12.16 14.31
N GLY A 103 11.82 -11.43 15.09
CA GLY A 103 13.10 -10.85 14.68
C GLY A 103 13.04 -9.45 14.07
N GLU A 104 11.91 -8.97 13.61
CA GLU A 104 11.77 -7.62 13.03
C GLU A 104 11.26 -6.58 14.03
N VAL A 105 10.72 -7.03 15.17
CA VAL A 105 10.08 -6.16 16.15
C VAL A 105 10.91 -6.06 17.41
N SER A 106 11.52 -4.91 17.63
CA SER A 106 12.27 -4.57 18.83
C SER A 106 11.59 -3.39 19.54
N ALA A 107 11.53 -3.43 20.86
CA ALA A 107 11.09 -2.28 21.66
C ALA A 107 12.04 -1.07 21.52
N SER A 108 13.28 -1.29 21.07
CA SER A 108 14.31 -0.25 20.94
C SER A 108 14.31 0.48 19.60
N ALA A 109 13.68 -0.05 18.56
CA ALA A 109 13.69 0.54 17.22
C ALA A 109 12.29 0.55 16.61
N ALA A 110 11.79 1.76 16.28
CA ALA A 110 10.52 1.91 15.57
C ALA A 110 10.63 1.41 14.12
N PRO A 111 9.57 0.81 13.56
CA PRO A 111 9.57 0.33 12.18
C PRO A 111 9.70 1.50 11.19
N VAL A 112 10.54 1.32 10.18
CA VAL A 112 10.76 2.31 9.13
C VAL A 112 9.72 2.09 8.03
N PHE A 113 9.06 3.18 7.62
CA PHE A 113 8.15 3.13 6.47
C PHE A 113 8.93 2.97 5.17
N THR A 114 8.60 1.95 4.39
CA THR A 114 9.16 1.72 3.05
C THR A 114 8.05 1.78 2.02
N ILE A 115 8.19 2.67 1.03
CA ILE A 115 7.18 2.89 0.00
C ILE A 115 7.14 1.78 -1.05
N ILE A 116 8.25 1.05 -1.20
CA ILE A 116 8.36 -0.09 -2.11
C ILE A 116 8.32 -1.36 -1.26
N PRO A 117 7.21 -2.12 -1.28
CA PRO A 117 7.13 -3.39 -0.58
C PRO A 117 8.13 -4.40 -1.13
N ASN A 118 8.78 -5.17 -0.25
CA ASN A 118 9.71 -6.25 -0.62
C ASN A 118 8.99 -7.53 -1.08
N ASP A 119 7.79 -7.40 -1.64
CA ASP A 119 7.01 -8.52 -2.17
C ASP A 119 7.19 -8.59 -3.69
N PRO A 120 7.78 -9.68 -4.22
CA PRO A 120 8.01 -9.84 -5.66
C PRO A 120 6.70 -9.89 -6.45
N PHE A 121 5.63 -10.50 -5.94
CA PHE A 121 4.34 -10.56 -6.62
C PHE A 121 3.68 -9.18 -6.69
N TYR A 122 3.78 -8.41 -5.61
CA TYR A 122 3.31 -7.04 -5.62
C TYR A 122 4.09 -6.16 -6.61
N THR A 123 5.41 -6.32 -6.67
CA THR A 123 6.26 -5.62 -7.64
C THR A 123 5.86 -5.95 -9.08
N LEU A 124 5.63 -7.22 -9.39
CA LEU A 124 5.14 -7.64 -10.72
C LEU A 124 3.76 -7.04 -11.04
N PHE A 125 2.86 -6.98 -10.05
CA PHE A 125 1.56 -6.34 -10.20
C PHE A 125 1.70 -4.86 -10.57
N ILE A 126 2.53 -4.10 -9.84
CA ILE A 126 2.76 -2.67 -10.10
C ILE A 126 3.38 -2.46 -11.49
N LEU A 127 4.37 -3.26 -11.89
CA LEU A 127 4.97 -3.18 -13.22
C LEU A 127 3.96 -3.49 -14.33
N SER A 128 3.08 -4.47 -14.12
CA SER A 128 2.01 -4.80 -15.07
C SER A 128 1.00 -3.66 -15.19
N ALA A 129 0.59 -3.08 -14.06
CA ALA A 129 -0.31 -1.94 -14.03
C ALA A 129 0.32 -0.70 -14.69
N LEU A 130 1.61 -0.46 -14.46
CA LEU A 130 2.37 0.61 -15.10
C LEU A 130 2.39 0.45 -16.64
N TYR A 131 2.61 -0.78 -17.12
CA TYR A 131 2.55 -1.05 -18.55
C TYR A 131 1.14 -0.77 -19.12
N LEU A 132 0.08 -1.23 -18.46
CA LEU A 132 -1.30 -1.03 -18.92
C LEU A 132 -1.70 0.45 -18.92
N VAL A 133 -1.24 1.23 -17.93
CA VAL A 133 -1.63 2.64 -17.74
C VAL A 133 -0.73 3.61 -18.53
N VAL A 134 0.53 3.28 -18.74
CA VAL A 134 1.49 4.16 -19.43
C VAL A 134 2.07 3.51 -20.69
N GLY A 135 2.61 2.31 -20.56
CA GLY A 135 3.35 1.64 -21.64
C GLY A 135 2.49 1.48 -22.90
N ARG A 136 1.27 1.02 -22.76
CA ARG A 136 0.34 0.82 -23.87
C ARG A 136 0.03 2.12 -24.64
N LEU A 137 0.01 3.26 -23.94
CA LEU A 137 -0.30 4.58 -24.53
C LEU A 137 0.82 5.07 -25.47
N TRP A 138 2.08 4.71 -25.15
CA TRP A 138 3.26 5.21 -25.84
C TRP A 138 3.92 4.18 -26.78
N ILE A 139 3.80 2.88 -26.48
CA ILE A 139 4.45 1.78 -27.21
C ILE A 139 3.48 1.09 -28.16
N GLY A 140 2.17 1.10 -27.85
CA GLY A 140 1.15 0.33 -28.55
C GLY A 140 0.65 0.88 -29.90
N ASN A 141 1.18 1.98 -30.39
CA ASN A 141 0.78 2.59 -31.67
C ASN A 141 1.81 2.28 -32.79
N LYS A 142 1.89 1.02 -33.17
CA LYS A 142 2.45 0.62 -34.50
C LYS A 142 1.41 -0.16 -35.26
#